data_1d4f8e352fb017076cfccb55a92a34d4
#
_entry.id   1d4f8e352fb017076cfccb55a92a34d4
#
_cell.length_a   1.000
_cell.length_b   1.000
_cell.length_c   1.000
_cell.angle_alpha   90.00
_cell.angle_beta   90.00
_cell.angle_gamma   90.00
#
_symmetry.space_group_name_H-M   'P 1'
#
loop_
_entity.id
_entity.type
_entity.pdbx_description
1 polymer ?
#
loop_
_entity_poly.entity_id
_entity_poly.type
_entity_poly.pdbx_seq_one_letter_code
_entity_poly.pdbx_strand_id
1 'polypeptide(L)'
;MKNTALNDIHLSLGAKMVEFAGYNMPIQYEGVKAEHLAVRNSLGVFDVSHMGEFFINGEKSTEFLQSILSNDISILVNDQAQYTCMPNDENGIVDDLILYKFNDEKYMLVVNASNIEKDLNWINSKNKYGVSIKDESEKYSLLAIQGPEAINAMQSLTNIDLNSIAFYHFKQGLFAGFDDVIISATGYTGSGGFEIYCKNDQAIEIWNKVFNKGAEYNIKPIGLAARDTLRLEMGYCLYGNDINENKSPIEAGLGWITKFTKEFTN
;
A
#
# COMPACT_ATOMS: atom_id res chain seq x y z
N MET A 1 18.78 -10.69 4.56
CA MET A 1 17.31 -10.74 4.64
C MET A 1 16.90 -9.79 5.75
N LYS A 2 16.02 -8.83 5.44
CA LYS A 2 15.49 -7.85 6.40
C LYS A 2 14.32 -8.45 7.19
N ASN A 3 14.03 -7.90 8.36
CA ASN A 3 12.83 -8.22 9.14
C ASN A 3 11.95 -6.98 9.25
N THR A 4 10.62 -7.16 9.25
CA THR A 4 9.68 -6.10 9.64
C THR A 4 9.68 -5.92 11.16
N ALA A 5 9.10 -4.83 11.66
CA ALA A 5 8.92 -4.60 13.10
C ALA A 5 8.06 -5.70 13.78
N LEU A 6 7.26 -6.44 13.00
CA LEU A 6 6.35 -7.48 13.49
C LEU A 6 6.91 -8.91 13.36
N ASN A 7 8.15 -9.08 12.90
CA ASN A 7 8.74 -10.40 12.66
C ASN A 7 8.60 -11.37 13.85
N ASP A 8 8.90 -10.92 15.07
CA ASP A 8 8.84 -11.78 16.26
C ASP A 8 7.39 -12.15 16.64
N ILE A 9 6.44 -11.27 16.34
CA ILE A 9 5.01 -11.57 16.48
C ILE A 9 4.62 -12.68 15.52
N HIS A 10 5.02 -12.62 14.25
CA HIS A 10 4.71 -13.65 13.27
C HIS A 10 5.29 -15.01 13.69
N LEU A 11 6.53 -15.03 14.15
CA LEU A 11 7.15 -16.25 14.67
C LEU A 11 6.38 -16.82 15.90
N SER A 12 5.98 -15.94 16.82
CA SER A 12 5.22 -16.36 18.02
C SER A 12 3.83 -16.91 17.71
N LEU A 13 3.22 -16.44 16.60
CA LEU A 13 1.94 -16.92 16.09
C LEU A 13 2.07 -18.20 15.25
N GLY A 14 3.29 -18.74 15.10
CA GLY A 14 3.53 -19.96 14.34
C GLY A 14 3.44 -19.79 12.83
N ALA A 15 3.64 -18.56 12.33
CA ALA A 15 3.64 -18.30 10.89
C ALA A 15 4.71 -19.12 10.16
N LYS A 16 4.37 -19.63 8.99
CA LYS A 16 5.37 -20.14 8.04
C LYS A 16 6.03 -18.94 7.38
N MET A 17 7.28 -18.69 7.76
CA MET A 17 8.07 -17.58 7.22
C MET A 17 8.81 -17.99 5.94
N VAL A 18 8.92 -17.05 4.99
CA VAL A 18 9.66 -17.22 3.73
C VAL A 18 10.40 -15.93 3.39
N GLU A 19 11.43 -16.06 2.57
CA GLU A 19 12.04 -14.90 1.91
C GLU A 19 11.06 -14.35 0.85
N PHE A 20 10.76 -13.05 0.91
CA PHE A 20 9.96 -12.33 -0.06
C PHE A 20 10.50 -10.92 -0.25
N ALA A 21 10.94 -10.60 -1.46
CA ALA A 21 11.50 -9.29 -1.81
C ALA A 21 12.60 -8.80 -0.83
N GLY A 22 13.48 -9.71 -0.37
CA GLY A 22 14.55 -9.39 0.56
C GLY A 22 14.16 -9.39 2.05
N TYR A 23 12.87 -9.58 2.36
CA TYR A 23 12.35 -9.63 3.72
C TYR A 23 11.96 -11.06 4.14
N ASN A 24 12.01 -11.31 5.47
CA ASN A 24 11.46 -12.51 6.09
C ASN A 24 9.97 -12.28 6.38
N MET A 25 9.08 -12.85 5.56
CA MET A 25 7.66 -12.54 5.58
C MET A 25 6.78 -13.76 5.89
N PRO A 26 5.64 -13.57 6.58
CA PRO A 26 4.68 -14.65 6.82
C PRO A 26 3.95 -15.00 5.51
N ILE A 27 4.18 -16.23 5.01
CA ILE A 27 3.45 -16.72 3.83
C ILE A 27 2.06 -17.23 4.18
N GLN A 28 1.92 -17.86 5.36
CA GLN A 28 0.65 -18.34 5.92
C GLN A 28 0.75 -18.62 7.42
N TYR A 29 -0.40 -18.69 8.10
CA TYR A 29 -0.57 -19.09 9.50
C TYR A 29 -1.42 -20.37 9.59
N GLU A 30 -2.75 -20.28 9.43
CA GLU A 30 -3.67 -21.43 9.49
C GLU A 30 -3.79 -22.15 8.14
N GLY A 31 -3.42 -21.48 7.05
CA GLY A 31 -3.52 -22.00 5.69
C GLY A 31 -4.29 -21.08 4.75
N VAL A 32 -3.86 -21.06 3.50
CA VAL A 32 -4.27 -20.08 2.48
C VAL A 32 -5.79 -19.95 2.34
N LYS A 33 -6.51 -21.09 2.26
CA LYS A 33 -7.97 -21.08 2.08
C LYS A 33 -8.70 -20.52 3.31
N ALA A 34 -8.28 -20.91 4.51
CA ALA A 34 -8.91 -20.42 5.76
C ALA A 34 -8.69 -18.92 5.93
N GLU A 35 -7.48 -18.45 5.67
CA GLU A 35 -7.11 -17.05 5.74
C GLU A 35 -7.83 -16.21 4.67
N HIS A 36 -7.91 -16.68 3.43
CA HIS A 36 -8.68 -16.05 2.35
C HIS A 36 -10.16 -15.87 2.76
N LEU A 37 -10.79 -16.93 3.27
CA LEU A 37 -12.18 -16.89 3.69
C LEU A 37 -12.42 -15.99 4.91
N ALA A 38 -11.44 -15.90 5.82
CA ALA A 38 -11.51 -14.96 6.94
C ALA A 38 -11.62 -13.51 6.46
N VAL A 39 -10.80 -13.12 5.48
CA VAL A 39 -10.86 -11.78 4.87
C VAL A 39 -12.18 -11.53 4.13
N ARG A 40 -12.69 -12.53 3.39
CA ARG A 40 -13.96 -12.39 2.66
C ARG A 40 -15.17 -12.25 3.59
N ASN A 41 -15.17 -12.99 4.69
CA ASN A 41 -16.38 -13.16 5.52
C ASN A 41 -16.35 -12.33 6.80
N SER A 42 -15.19 -11.85 7.24
CA SER A 42 -15.06 -11.14 8.51
C SER A 42 -13.92 -10.13 8.49
N LEU A 43 -12.72 -10.51 8.95
CA LEU A 43 -11.63 -9.58 9.18
C LEU A 43 -10.27 -10.28 9.18
N GLY A 44 -9.34 -9.75 8.40
CA GLY A 44 -7.94 -10.19 8.38
C GLY A 44 -6.96 -9.03 8.44
N VAL A 45 -5.78 -9.29 9.00
CA VAL A 45 -4.67 -8.32 9.05
C VAL A 45 -3.44 -8.91 8.39
N PHE A 46 -2.92 -8.17 7.43
CA PHE A 46 -1.65 -8.46 6.77
C PHE A 46 -0.57 -7.50 7.28
N ASP A 47 0.61 -8.02 7.55
CA ASP A 47 1.82 -7.20 7.57
C ASP A 47 2.30 -7.03 6.13
N VAL A 48 2.31 -5.82 5.63
CA VAL A 48 2.83 -5.47 4.30
C VAL A 48 3.91 -4.39 4.40
N SER A 49 4.59 -4.31 5.55
CA SER A 49 5.66 -3.35 5.87
C SER A 49 6.93 -3.53 5.03
N HIS A 50 6.95 -4.49 4.10
CA HIS A 50 8.01 -4.66 3.13
C HIS A 50 7.87 -3.71 1.93
N MET A 51 6.71 -3.07 1.75
CA MET A 51 6.49 -2.07 0.69
C MET A 51 7.41 -0.87 0.87
N GLY A 52 7.59 -0.08 -0.20
CA GLY A 52 8.39 1.14 -0.15
C GLY A 52 7.53 2.39 -0.06
N GLU A 53 7.96 3.36 0.77
CA GLU A 53 7.29 4.66 0.95
C GLU A 53 8.24 5.80 0.58
N PHE A 54 7.96 6.48 -0.54
CA PHE A 54 8.72 7.65 -0.98
C PHE A 54 7.92 8.92 -0.76
N PHE A 55 8.49 9.89 -0.07
CA PHE A 55 7.91 11.21 0.10
C PHE A 55 8.48 12.18 -0.93
N ILE A 56 7.59 12.80 -1.70
CA ILE A 56 7.90 13.82 -2.71
C ILE A 56 7.43 15.17 -2.17
N ASN A 57 8.35 16.15 -2.08
CA ASN A 57 8.04 17.46 -1.52
C ASN A 57 8.63 18.59 -2.37
N GLY A 58 7.85 19.65 -2.57
CA GLY A 58 8.25 20.89 -3.26
C GLY A 58 7.12 21.47 -4.11
N GLU A 59 7.23 22.75 -4.43
CA GLU A 59 6.23 23.51 -5.20
C GLU A 59 5.85 22.88 -6.55
N LYS A 60 6.78 22.12 -7.16
CA LYS A 60 6.57 21.46 -8.45
C LYS A 60 6.31 19.96 -8.36
N SER A 61 5.87 19.48 -7.18
CA SER A 61 5.62 18.04 -6.99
C SER A 61 4.51 17.52 -7.90
N THR A 62 3.44 18.29 -8.07
CA THR A 62 2.34 17.89 -8.97
C THR A 62 2.80 17.77 -10.42
N GLU A 63 3.52 18.79 -10.95
CA GLU A 63 4.02 18.78 -12.33
C GLU A 63 5.04 17.66 -12.56
N PHE A 64 5.90 17.43 -11.58
CA PHE A 64 6.87 16.34 -11.63
C PHE A 64 6.17 14.98 -11.72
N LEU A 65 5.28 14.68 -10.78
CA LEU A 65 4.54 13.41 -10.75
C LEU A 65 3.66 13.24 -12.00
N GLN A 66 3.05 14.33 -12.48
CA GLN A 66 2.29 14.33 -13.72
C GLN A 66 3.14 13.92 -14.93
N SER A 67 4.43 14.23 -14.93
CA SER A 67 5.35 13.91 -16.02
C SER A 67 5.86 12.46 -16.05
N ILE A 68 5.81 11.74 -14.92
CA ILE A 68 6.36 10.39 -14.80
C ILE A 68 5.32 9.29 -14.56
N LEU A 69 4.08 9.65 -14.27
CA LEU A 69 3.00 8.70 -13.97
C LEU A 69 1.95 8.70 -15.06
N SER A 70 1.37 7.55 -15.35
CA SER A 70 0.40 7.37 -16.45
C SER A 70 -0.97 7.99 -16.19
N ASN A 71 -1.38 8.07 -14.91
CA ASN A 71 -2.69 8.61 -14.53
C ASN A 71 -2.64 10.14 -14.38
N ASP A 72 -3.80 10.79 -14.34
CA ASP A 72 -3.90 12.23 -14.17
C ASP A 72 -3.89 12.61 -12.68
N ILE A 73 -2.76 13.19 -12.25
CA ILE A 73 -2.54 13.61 -10.86
C ILE A 73 -3.22 14.96 -10.58
N SER A 74 -3.44 15.78 -11.62
CA SER A 74 -3.98 17.14 -11.49
C SER A 74 -5.43 17.18 -10.99
N ILE A 75 -6.18 16.09 -11.18
CA ILE A 75 -7.57 15.99 -10.75
C ILE A 75 -7.74 15.59 -9.29
N LEU A 76 -6.65 15.15 -8.63
CA LEU A 76 -6.73 14.71 -7.23
C LEU A 76 -6.96 15.89 -6.29
N VAL A 77 -7.83 15.67 -5.33
CA VAL A 77 -8.01 16.57 -4.18
C VAL A 77 -7.10 16.14 -3.02
N ASN A 78 -6.92 17.00 -2.03
CA ASN A 78 -6.17 16.66 -0.82
C ASN A 78 -6.81 15.45 -0.11
N ASP A 79 -6.00 14.65 0.56
CA ASP A 79 -6.40 13.42 1.26
C ASP A 79 -6.94 12.32 0.31
N GLN A 80 -6.58 12.36 -0.97
CA GLN A 80 -6.97 11.35 -1.96
C GLN A 80 -5.76 10.51 -2.39
N ALA A 81 -5.99 9.21 -2.58
CA ALA A 81 -5.05 8.28 -3.16
C ALA A 81 -5.41 7.98 -4.62
N GLN A 82 -4.45 7.48 -5.40
CA GLN A 82 -4.66 7.08 -6.79
C GLN A 82 -3.74 5.93 -7.17
N TYR A 83 -4.32 4.89 -7.76
CA TYR A 83 -3.55 3.83 -8.42
C TYR A 83 -3.07 4.31 -9.80
N THR A 84 -1.81 4.07 -10.10
CA THR A 84 -1.16 4.52 -11.34
C THR A 84 0.00 3.61 -11.72
N CYS A 85 0.39 3.64 -13.00
CA CYS A 85 1.65 3.08 -13.45
C CYS A 85 2.72 4.16 -13.57
N MET A 86 3.97 3.74 -13.40
CA MET A 86 5.17 4.50 -13.76
C MET A 86 5.75 3.88 -15.03
N PRO A 87 5.52 4.46 -16.23
CA PRO A 87 6.02 3.92 -17.50
C PRO A 87 7.52 4.16 -17.66
N ASN A 88 8.18 3.32 -18.48
CA ASN A 88 9.55 3.55 -18.93
C ASN A 88 9.59 4.19 -20.34
N ASP A 89 10.80 4.52 -20.81
CA ASP A 89 11.02 5.15 -22.13
C ASP A 89 10.79 4.19 -23.33
N GLU A 90 10.47 2.91 -23.05
CA GLU A 90 10.24 1.85 -24.07
C GLU A 90 8.79 1.35 -24.04
N ASN A 91 7.88 2.12 -23.44
CA ASN A 91 6.45 1.83 -23.25
C ASN A 91 6.14 0.69 -22.26
N GLY A 92 7.12 0.15 -21.55
CA GLY A 92 6.91 -0.83 -20.47
C GLY A 92 6.57 -0.16 -19.15
N ILE A 93 6.37 -0.97 -18.11
CA ILE A 93 6.03 -0.51 -16.77
C ILE A 93 7.25 -0.66 -15.85
N VAL A 94 7.78 0.44 -15.32
CA VAL A 94 8.82 0.43 -14.27
C VAL A 94 8.24 -0.16 -12.99
N ASP A 95 7.09 0.38 -12.55
CA ASP A 95 6.30 -0.15 -11.44
C ASP A 95 4.84 0.31 -11.53
N ASP A 96 3.96 -0.38 -10.82
CA ASP A 96 2.63 0.08 -10.48
C ASP A 96 2.61 0.46 -8.99
N LEU A 97 1.93 1.53 -8.66
CA LEU A 97 2.01 2.11 -7.33
C LEU A 97 0.71 2.83 -6.92
N ILE A 98 0.60 3.10 -5.62
CA ILE A 98 -0.42 4.01 -5.10
C ILE A 98 0.24 5.33 -4.73
N LEU A 99 -0.29 6.42 -5.29
CA LEU A 99 0.08 7.78 -4.94
C LEU A 99 -0.92 8.33 -3.94
N TYR A 100 -0.43 9.02 -2.91
CA TYR A 100 -1.20 9.73 -1.89
C TYR A 100 -0.93 11.22 -1.99
N LYS A 101 -1.97 12.03 -2.15
CA LYS A 101 -1.87 13.49 -2.19
C LYS A 101 -2.24 14.09 -0.83
N PHE A 102 -1.28 14.61 -0.09
CA PHE A 102 -1.54 15.39 1.13
C PHE A 102 -1.94 16.83 0.80
N ASN A 103 -1.21 17.43 -0.13
CA ASN A 103 -1.48 18.75 -0.74
C ASN A 103 -0.67 18.86 -2.04
N ASP A 104 -0.71 20.02 -2.72
CA ASP A 104 -0.03 20.21 -4.01
C ASP A 104 1.50 20.11 -3.95
N GLU A 105 2.09 20.25 -2.76
CA GLU A 105 3.53 20.22 -2.53
C GLU A 105 4.02 18.94 -1.82
N LYS A 106 3.10 18.08 -1.34
CA LYS A 106 3.46 16.89 -0.56
C LYS A 106 2.67 15.67 -1.02
N TYR A 107 3.42 14.66 -1.45
CA TYR A 107 2.89 13.37 -1.88
C TYR A 107 3.67 12.22 -1.22
N MET A 108 3.04 11.05 -1.16
CA MET A 108 3.68 9.79 -0.83
C MET A 108 3.39 8.79 -1.95
N LEU A 109 4.42 8.08 -2.40
CA LEU A 109 4.32 6.94 -3.31
C LEU A 109 4.52 5.66 -2.52
N VAL A 110 3.63 4.69 -2.70
CA VAL A 110 3.77 3.36 -2.12
C VAL A 110 4.04 2.39 -3.24
N VAL A 111 5.27 1.86 -3.28
CA VAL A 111 5.85 1.09 -4.37
C VAL A 111 6.05 -0.38 -3.99
N ASN A 112 6.18 -1.25 -4.99
CA ASN A 112 6.44 -2.67 -4.76
C ASN A 112 7.82 -2.90 -4.11
N ALA A 113 7.88 -3.77 -3.10
CA ALA A 113 9.08 -4.04 -2.31
C ALA A 113 10.31 -4.42 -3.14
N SER A 114 10.12 -5.26 -4.16
CA SER A 114 11.20 -5.70 -5.06
C SER A 114 11.74 -4.59 -5.97
N ASN A 115 11.02 -3.48 -6.09
CA ASN A 115 11.31 -2.39 -7.02
C ASN A 115 11.84 -1.13 -6.32
N ILE A 116 11.92 -1.08 -4.99
CA ILE A 116 12.28 0.13 -4.22
C ILE A 116 13.52 0.83 -4.78
N GLU A 117 14.63 0.11 -4.96
CA GLU A 117 15.88 0.70 -5.47
C GLU A 117 15.74 1.13 -6.94
N LYS A 118 15.12 0.31 -7.78
CA LYS A 118 14.86 0.60 -9.19
C LYS A 118 14.01 1.86 -9.34
N ASP A 119 12.92 1.93 -8.59
CA ASP A 119 11.97 3.03 -8.66
C ASP A 119 12.59 4.34 -8.16
N LEU A 120 13.32 4.29 -7.04
CA LEU A 120 14.02 5.45 -6.53
C LEU A 120 15.03 6.01 -7.54
N ASN A 121 15.80 5.12 -8.18
CA ASN A 121 16.75 5.51 -9.23
C ASN A 121 16.05 6.10 -10.45
N TRP A 122 14.95 5.48 -10.91
CA TRP A 122 14.15 5.97 -12.03
C TRP A 122 13.57 7.36 -11.74
N ILE A 123 12.90 7.52 -10.60
CA ILE A 123 12.26 8.78 -10.19
C ILE A 123 13.32 9.90 -10.08
N ASN A 124 14.49 9.62 -9.48
CA ASN A 124 15.59 10.58 -9.39
C ASN A 124 16.13 10.96 -10.77
N SER A 125 16.25 10.02 -11.71
CA SER A 125 16.75 10.28 -13.06
C SER A 125 15.84 11.23 -13.86
N LYS A 126 14.55 11.25 -13.58
CA LYS A 126 13.54 12.09 -14.22
C LYS A 126 13.31 13.42 -13.50
N ASN A 127 13.91 13.64 -12.33
CA ASN A 127 13.68 14.83 -11.51
C ASN A 127 14.39 16.09 -12.05
N LYS A 128 13.83 16.66 -13.09
CA LYS A 128 14.24 17.95 -13.67
C LYS A 128 13.60 19.14 -12.97
N TYR A 129 12.69 18.89 -12.05
CA TYR A 129 11.87 19.88 -11.36
C TYR A 129 12.49 20.34 -10.02
N GLY A 130 13.52 19.65 -9.54
CA GLY A 130 14.20 19.97 -8.29
C GLY A 130 13.38 19.69 -7.04
N VAL A 131 12.40 18.80 -7.10
CA VAL A 131 11.62 18.36 -5.93
C VAL A 131 12.46 17.49 -5.00
N SER A 132 12.18 17.54 -3.71
CA SER A 132 12.82 16.64 -2.74
C SER A 132 12.17 15.25 -2.79
N ILE A 133 13.00 14.22 -2.98
CA ILE A 133 12.58 12.81 -2.96
C ILE A 133 13.26 12.14 -1.78
N LYS A 134 12.48 11.56 -0.88
CA LYS A 134 13.01 10.86 0.30
C LYS A 134 12.44 9.46 0.38
N ASP A 135 13.32 8.47 0.38
CA ASP A 135 12.97 7.11 0.76
C ASP A 135 12.86 7.03 2.29
N GLU A 136 11.67 6.77 2.77
CA GLU A 136 11.33 6.60 4.19
C GLU A 136 10.88 5.15 4.49
N SER A 137 11.03 4.22 3.55
CA SER A 137 10.54 2.84 3.64
C SER A 137 10.99 2.12 4.92
N GLU A 138 12.23 2.35 5.37
CA GLU A 138 12.74 1.72 6.59
C GLU A 138 12.20 2.32 7.89
N LYS A 139 11.36 3.37 7.82
CA LYS A 139 10.80 4.05 8.99
C LYS A 139 9.33 3.72 9.24
N TYR A 140 8.66 3.17 8.24
CA TYR A 140 7.24 2.88 8.30
C TYR A 140 6.95 1.39 8.40
N SER A 141 5.88 1.08 9.10
CA SER A 141 5.18 -0.19 9.02
C SER A 141 3.81 0.02 8.39
N LEU A 142 3.38 -0.95 7.61
CA LEU A 142 2.11 -0.94 6.91
C LEU A 142 1.29 -2.16 7.29
N LEU A 143 0.13 -1.93 7.90
CA LEU A 143 -0.85 -2.97 8.22
C LEU A 143 -2.06 -2.84 7.30
N ALA A 144 -2.36 -3.87 6.52
CA ALA A 144 -3.61 -3.93 5.77
C ALA A 144 -4.67 -4.68 6.58
N ILE A 145 -5.67 -3.96 7.08
CA ILE A 145 -6.78 -4.47 7.89
C ILE A 145 -7.99 -4.56 6.97
N GLN A 146 -8.29 -5.78 6.51
CA GLN A 146 -9.18 -6.01 5.37
C GLN A 146 -10.34 -6.96 5.74
N GLY A 147 -11.52 -6.62 5.25
CA GLY A 147 -12.73 -7.41 5.42
C GLY A 147 -13.95 -6.56 5.78
N PRO A 148 -15.19 -7.13 5.67
CA PRO A 148 -16.42 -6.37 5.89
C PRO A 148 -16.56 -5.81 7.31
N GLU A 149 -15.91 -6.42 8.31
CA GLU A 149 -15.97 -5.97 9.70
C GLU A 149 -14.87 -4.96 10.08
N ALA A 150 -14.05 -4.51 9.14
CA ALA A 150 -12.91 -3.64 9.43
C ALA A 150 -13.33 -2.31 10.10
N ILE A 151 -14.40 -1.66 9.64
CA ILE A 151 -14.92 -0.43 10.24
C ILE A 151 -15.37 -0.68 11.68
N ASN A 152 -16.20 -1.71 11.89
CA ASN A 152 -16.74 -2.04 13.21
C ASN A 152 -15.64 -2.32 14.23
N ALA A 153 -14.65 -3.10 13.83
CA ALA A 153 -13.53 -3.47 14.69
C ALA A 153 -12.60 -2.29 15.01
N MET A 154 -12.36 -1.40 14.03
CA MET A 154 -11.34 -0.34 14.15
C MET A 154 -11.89 1.00 14.65
N GLN A 155 -13.19 1.26 14.55
CA GLN A 155 -13.76 2.59 14.88
C GLN A 155 -13.42 3.06 16.30
N SER A 156 -13.34 2.17 17.27
CA SER A 156 -13.00 2.54 18.64
C SER A 156 -11.52 2.87 18.88
N LEU A 157 -10.66 2.65 17.89
CA LEU A 157 -9.22 2.95 17.95
C LEU A 157 -8.89 4.38 17.47
N THR A 158 -9.87 5.09 16.90
CA THR A 158 -9.67 6.44 16.35
C THR A 158 -10.86 7.34 16.67
N ASN A 159 -10.61 8.64 16.70
CA ASN A 159 -11.66 9.67 16.76
C ASN A 159 -12.13 10.12 15.36
N ILE A 160 -11.53 9.63 14.30
CA ILE A 160 -11.95 9.86 12.93
C ILE A 160 -13.12 8.93 12.62
N ASP A 161 -14.20 9.44 12.07
CA ASP A 161 -15.29 8.60 11.56
C ASP A 161 -14.81 7.84 10.32
N LEU A 162 -14.55 6.54 10.49
CA LEU A 162 -14.04 5.67 9.42
C LEU A 162 -15.04 5.53 8.26
N ASN A 163 -16.35 5.65 8.52
CA ASN A 163 -17.36 5.64 7.46
C ASN A 163 -17.27 6.89 6.55
N SER A 164 -16.68 7.97 7.04
CA SER A 164 -16.51 9.21 6.27
C SER A 164 -15.33 9.16 5.30
N ILE A 165 -14.44 8.17 5.41
CA ILE A 165 -13.28 8.01 4.53
C ILE A 165 -13.74 7.26 3.27
N ALA A 166 -13.94 7.98 2.18
CA ALA A 166 -14.34 7.38 0.91
C ALA A 166 -13.25 6.46 0.35
N PHE A 167 -13.62 5.49 -0.48
CA PHE A 167 -12.68 4.60 -1.16
C PHE A 167 -11.63 5.41 -1.93
N TYR A 168 -10.36 5.04 -1.81
CA TYR A 168 -9.20 5.81 -2.30
C TYR A 168 -9.07 7.21 -1.68
N HIS A 169 -9.52 7.39 -0.43
CA HIS A 169 -9.20 8.54 0.39
C HIS A 169 -8.52 8.10 1.68
N PHE A 170 -7.86 9.03 2.32
CA PHE A 170 -7.17 8.79 3.59
C PHE A 170 -7.34 9.95 4.56
N LYS A 171 -7.03 9.70 5.81
CA LYS A 171 -6.91 10.73 6.85
C LYS A 171 -5.65 10.47 7.65
N GLN A 172 -5.04 11.53 8.15
CA GLN A 172 -3.93 11.44 9.09
C GLN A 172 -4.42 11.92 10.46
N GLY A 173 -4.15 11.14 11.51
CA GLY A 173 -4.59 11.49 12.85
C GLY A 173 -4.38 10.38 13.88
N LEU A 174 -5.12 10.48 14.98
CA LEU A 174 -5.05 9.53 16.09
C LEU A 174 -5.56 8.15 15.67
N PHE A 175 -4.72 7.12 15.86
CA PHE A 175 -5.12 5.72 15.74
C PHE A 175 -4.40 4.87 16.80
N ALA A 176 -5.15 4.05 17.51
CA ALA A 176 -4.63 3.17 18.55
C ALA A 176 -3.75 3.89 19.62
N GLY A 177 -4.01 5.18 19.87
CA GLY A 177 -3.28 6.01 20.85
C GLY A 177 -2.02 6.67 20.32
N PHE A 178 -1.75 6.58 19.03
CA PHE A 178 -0.65 7.28 18.36
C PHE A 178 -1.19 8.34 17.42
N ASP A 179 -0.58 9.52 17.46
CA ASP A 179 -0.86 10.60 16.51
C ASP A 179 -0.12 10.37 15.19
N ASP A 180 -0.54 11.12 14.15
CA ASP A 180 0.10 11.11 12.83
C ASP A 180 0.07 9.77 12.07
N VAL A 181 -0.80 8.85 12.46
CA VAL A 181 -1.03 7.60 11.72
C VAL A 181 -1.88 7.90 10.49
N ILE A 182 -1.48 7.37 9.33
CA ILE A 182 -2.27 7.48 8.11
C ILE A 182 -3.24 6.30 8.06
N ILE A 183 -4.54 6.61 7.92
CA ILE A 183 -5.63 5.66 7.80
C ILE A 183 -6.20 5.80 6.39
N SER A 184 -5.97 4.83 5.53
CA SER A 184 -6.36 4.87 4.13
C SER A 184 -7.43 3.84 3.81
N ALA A 185 -8.53 4.27 3.18
CA ALA A 185 -9.55 3.36 2.65
C ALA A 185 -9.11 2.77 1.30
N THR A 186 -7.99 2.07 1.34
CA THR A 186 -7.35 1.32 0.26
C THR A 186 -7.14 -0.12 0.66
N GLY A 187 -6.69 -0.95 -0.27
CA GLY A 187 -6.38 -2.35 -0.04
C GLY A 187 -6.29 -3.15 -1.32
N TYR A 188 -5.86 -4.39 -1.20
CA TYR A 188 -5.54 -5.27 -2.32
C TYR A 188 -6.37 -6.56 -2.31
N THR A 189 -7.54 -6.51 -1.69
CA THR A 189 -8.38 -7.70 -1.46
C THR A 189 -9.78 -7.61 -2.08
N GLY A 190 -10.27 -6.41 -2.35
CA GLY A 190 -11.66 -6.18 -2.77
C GLY A 190 -12.70 -6.44 -1.68
N SER A 191 -12.27 -6.67 -0.41
CA SER A 191 -13.17 -6.96 0.72
C SER A 191 -13.50 -5.72 1.56
N GLY A 192 -13.00 -4.53 1.17
CA GLY A 192 -13.06 -3.33 1.99
C GLY A 192 -12.02 -3.35 3.13
N GLY A 193 -12.00 -2.30 3.92
CA GLY A 193 -11.05 -2.14 5.01
C GLY A 193 -10.10 -0.97 4.80
N PHE A 194 -9.00 -1.00 5.53
CA PHE A 194 -8.04 0.09 5.58
C PHE A 194 -6.60 -0.39 5.51
N GLU A 195 -5.73 0.47 5.05
CA GLU A 195 -4.28 0.38 5.18
C GLU A 195 -3.82 1.43 6.19
N ILE A 196 -3.06 0.99 7.19
CA ILE A 196 -2.59 1.79 8.33
C ILE A 196 -1.09 1.95 8.24
N TYR A 197 -0.63 3.18 7.98
CA TYR A 197 0.81 3.51 7.96
C TYR A 197 1.18 4.14 9.30
N CYS A 198 2.14 3.54 9.98
CA CYS A 198 2.64 4.01 11.28
C CYS A 198 4.17 3.91 11.33
N LYS A 199 4.78 4.50 12.36
CA LYS A 199 6.22 4.32 12.58
C LYS A 199 6.50 2.92 13.11
N ASN A 200 7.70 2.38 12.80
CA ASN A 200 8.08 1.02 13.19
C ASN A 200 7.98 0.74 14.68
N ASP A 201 8.32 1.73 15.51
CA ASP A 201 8.26 1.62 16.98
C ASP A 201 6.83 1.58 17.53
N GLN A 202 5.84 1.95 16.73
CA GLN A 202 4.41 1.91 17.08
C GLN A 202 3.73 0.60 16.64
N ALA A 203 4.31 -0.11 15.66
CA ALA A 203 3.66 -1.21 14.95
C ALA A 203 3.18 -2.34 15.87
N ILE A 204 4.00 -2.75 16.84
CA ILE A 204 3.67 -3.85 17.77
C ILE A 204 2.45 -3.48 18.64
N GLU A 205 2.42 -2.25 19.17
CA GLU A 205 1.31 -1.82 20.00
C GLU A 205 0.02 -1.65 19.18
N ILE A 206 0.12 -1.09 17.97
CA ILE A 206 -1.01 -0.98 17.03
C ILE A 206 -1.54 -2.37 16.68
N TRP A 207 -0.68 -3.32 16.31
CA TRP A 207 -1.06 -4.71 16.05
C TRP A 207 -1.84 -5.32 17.22
N ASN A 208 -1.31 -5.21 18.44
CA ASN A 208 -1.96 -5.78 19.61
C ASN A 208 -3.33 -5.15 19.89
N LYS A 209 -3.46 -3.83 19.74
CA LYS A 209 -4.75 -3.13 19.91
C LYS A 209 -5.76 -3.50 18.83
N VAL A 210 -5.30 -3.63 17.57
CA VAL A 210 -6.12 -4.10 16.45
C VAL A 210 -6.65 -5.50 16.71
N PHE A 211 -5.79 -6.44 17.13
CA PHE A 211 -6.21 -7.80 17.45
C PHE A 211 -7.14 -7.88 18.66
N ASN A 212 -6.88 -7.06 19.69
CA ASN A 212 -7.76 -6.99 20.85
C ASN A 212 -9.19 -6.53 20.47
N LYS A 213 -9.30 -5.47 19.67
CA LYS A 213 -10.59 -4.93 19.20
C LYS A 213 -11.25 -5.80 18.15
N GLY A 214 -10.47 -6.46 17.33
CA GLY A 214 -10.97 -7.38 16.30
C GLY A 214 -11.40 -8.76 16.83
N ALA A 215 -11.13 -9.07 18.11
CA ALA A 215 -11.38 -10.40 18.66
C ALA A 215 -12.84 -10.84 18.55
N GLU A 216 -13.80 -9.94 18.79
CA GLU A 216 -15.22 -10.21 18.64
C GLU A 216 -15.68 -10.46 17.20
N TYR A 217 -14.86 -10.04 16.23
CA TYR A 217 -15.07 -10.24 14.79
C TYR A 217 -14.23 -11.41 14.23
N ASN A 218 -13.67 -12.26 15.10
CA ASN A 218 -12.82 -13.39 14.71
C ASN A 218 -11.64 -12.98 13.81
N ILE A 219 -11.01 -11.86 14.10
CA ILE A 219 -9.85 -11.35 13.37
C ILE A 219 -8.76 -12.42 13.23
N LYS A 220 -8.15 -12.51 12.04
CA LYS A 220 -7.08 -13.46 11.77
C LYS A 220 -5.82 -12.74 11.26
N PRO A 221 -4.62 -13.20 11.64
CA PRO A 221 -3.41 -12.84 10.91
C PRO A 221 -3.41 -13.53 9.56
N ILE A 222 -3.03 -12.82 8.51
CA ILE A 222 -3.14 -13.28 7.12
C ILE A 222 -1.78 -13.21 6.45
N GLY A 223 -1.37 -14.33 5.84
CA GLY A 223 -0.11 -14.41 5.11
C GLY A 223 -0.20 -13.99 3.65
N LEU A 224 0.99 -13.82 3.03
CA LEU A 224 1.10 -13.32 1.65
C LEU A 224 0.48 -14.28 0.62
N ALA A 225 0.37 -15.59 0.90
CA ALA A 225 -0.27 -16.50 -0.02
C ALA A 225 -1.79 -16.26 -0.15
N ALA A 226 -2.46 -15.90 0.95
CA ALA A 226 -3.87 -15.48 0.88
C ALA A 226 -4.02 -14.10 0.22
N ARG A 227 -3.06 -13.18 0.42
CA ARG A 227 -3.01 -11.90 -0.30
C ARG A 227 -3.00 -12.13 -1.82
N ASP A 228 -2.21 -13.09 -2.29
CA ASP A 228 -2.15 -13.41 -3.73
C ASP A 228 -3.45 -14.01 -4.26
N THR A 229 -4.10 -14.92 -3.54
CA THR A 229 -5.39 -15.46 -3.98
C THR A 229 -6.52 -14.42 -3.97
N LEU A 230 -6.52 -13.51 -2.99
CA LEU A 230 -7.51 -12.44 -2.86
C LEU A 230 -7.39 -11.41 -4.00
N ARG A 231 -6.16 -10.96 -4.30
CA ARG A 231 -5.94 -10.00 -5.39
C ARG A 231 -6.25 -10.61 -6.75
N LEU A 232 -5.92 -11.89 -6.94
CA LEU A 232 -6.16 -12.61 -8.19
C LEU A 232 -7.65 -12.74 -8.52
N GLU A 233 -8.49 -13.02 -7.53
CA GLU A 233 -9.94 -13.02 -7.70
C GLU A 233 -10.48 -11.66 -8.18
N MET A 234 -9.85 -10.58 -7.75
CA MET A 234 -10.24 -9.22 -8.14
C MET A 234 -9.65 -8.78 -9.48
N GLY A 235 -8.75 -9.57 -10.07
CA GLY A 235 -8.03 -9.19 -11.28
C GLY A 235 -6.99 -8.09 -11.06
N TYR A 236 -6.49 -7.91 -9.83
CA TYR A 236 -5.44 -6.93 -9.54
C TYR A 236 -4.07 -7.47 -9.97
N CYS A 237 -3.31 -6.63 -10.65
CA CYS A 237 -1.98 -6.97 -11.12
C CYS A 237 -1.00 -7.16 -9.96
N LEU A 238 -0.01 -8.03 -10.16
CA LEU A 238 1.19 -8.16 -9.33
C LEU A 238 2.41 -7.96 -10.22
N TYR A 239 3.24 -6.96 -9.87
CA TYR A 239 4.49 -6.70 -10.60
C TYR A 239 5.41 -7.91 -10.57
N GLY A 240 6.01 -8.22 -11.71
CA GLY A 240 6.83 -9.42 -11.90
C GLY A 240 6.05 -10.66 -12.37
N ASN A 241 4.73 -10.70 -12.13
CA ASN A 241 3.86 -11.79 -12.59
C ASN A 241 3.01 -11.35 -13.80
N ASP A 242 2.21 -10.31 -13.63
CA ASP A 242 1.22 -9.88 -14.64
C ASP A 242 1.73 -8.70 -15.47
N ILE A 243 2.55 -7.85 -14.88
CA ILE A 243 3.14 -6.64 -15.45
C ILE A 243 4.65 -6.59 -15.19
N ASN A 244 5.39 -5.95 -16.10
CA ASN A 244 6.84 -5.80 -16.02
C ASN A 244 7.34 -4.71 -17.02
N GLU A 245 8.65 -4.57 -17.12
CA GLU A 245 9.32 -3.56 -17.95
C GLU A 245 9.10 -3.72 -19.47
N ASN A 246 8.64 -4.89 -19.92
CA ASN A 246 8.44 -5.21 -21.33
C ASN A 246 6.94 -5.23 -21.71
N LYS A 247 6.05 -4.91 -20.78
CA LYS A 247 4.61 -4.91 -21.02
C LYS A 247 4.04 -3.51 -20.80
N SER A 248 3.33 -3.00 -21.80
CA SER A 248 2.69 -1.69 -21.67
C SER A 248 1.48 -1.72 -20.75
N PRO A 249 1.10 -0.57 -20.15
CA PRO A 249 -0.13 -0.48 -19.36
C PRO A 249 -1.38 -0.89 -20.14
N ILE A 250 -1.41 -0.67 -21.46
CA ILE A 250 -2.54 -1.02 -22.32
C ILE A 250 -2.66 -2.53 -22.46
N GLU A 251 -1.55 -3.23 -22.78
CA GLU A 251 -1.51 -4.70 -22.86
C GLU A 251 -1.86 -5.37 -21.53
N ALA A 252 -1.53 -4.71 -20.42
CA ALA A 252 -1.85 -5.18 -19.06
C ALA A 252 -3.30 -4.93 -18.63
N GLY A 253 -4.15 -4.34 -19.51
CA GLY A 253 -5.53 -3.98 -19.16
C GLY A 253 -5.64 -2.74 -18.24
N LEU A 254 -4.55 -1.99 -18.10
CA LEU A 254 -4.46 -0.79 -17.25
C LEU A 254 -4.71 0.51 -18.02
N GLY A 255 -5.36 0.43 -19.19
CA GLY A 255 -5.71 1.60 -20.00
C GLY A 255 -6.60 2.60 -19.27
N TRP A 256 -7.38 2.16 -18.31
CA TRP A 256 -8.24 3.03 -17.50
C TRP A 256 -7.48 4.01 -16.59
N ILE A 257 -6.23 3.69 -16.22
CA ILE A 257 -5.29 4.57 -15.50
C ILE A 257 -4.21 5.18 -16.39
N THR A 258 -4.32 5.06 -17.70
CA THR A 258 -3.38 5.63 -18.68
C THR A 258 -4.06 6.78 -19.40
N LYS A 259 -3.66 8.01 -19.12
CA LYS A 259 -4.35 9.23 -19.59
C LYS A 259 -3.56 9.90 -20.70
N PHE A 260 -3.94 9.63 -21.95
CA PHE A 260 -3.32 10.24 -23.15
C PHE A 260 -3.72 11.69 -23.41
N THR A 261 -4.46 12.32 -22.48
CA THR A 261 -4.78 13.75 -22.51
C THR A 261 -3.68 14.63 -21.94
N LYS A 262 -2.62 14.03 -21.44
CA LYS A 262 -1.42 14.68 -20.89
C LYS A 262 -0.16 14.07 -21.47
N GLU A 263 0.95 14.80 -21.38
CA GLU A 263 2.28 14.25 -21.67
C GLU A 263 2.86 13.60 -20.41
N PHE A 264 3.46 12.43 -20.57
CA PHE A 264 4.23 11.72 -19.55
C PHE A 264 5.31 10.88 -20.22
N THR A 265 6.25 10.33 -19.44
CA THR A 265 7.26 9.38 -19.95
C THR A 265 6.59 8.17 -20.56
N ASN A 266 6.92 7.88 -21.81
CA ASN A 266 6.44 6.72 -22.61
C ASN A 266 7.47 6.36 -23.67
#